data_d0b58ece2ea5850eeed8047ea42b4b38
#
_entry.id   d0b58ece2ea5850eeed8047ea42b4b38
#
_cell.length_a   1.000
_cell.length_b   1.000
_cell.length_c   1.000
_cell.angle_alpha   90.00
_cell.angle_beta   90.00
_cell.angle_gamma   90.00
#
_symmetry.space_group_name_H-M   'P 1'
#
loop_
_entity.id
_entity.type
_entity.pdbx_description
1 polymer ?
#
loop_
_entity_poly.entity_id
_entity_poly.type
_entity_poly.pdbx_seq_one_letter_code
_entity_poly.pdbx_strand_id
1 'polypeptide(L)'
;MKKITVLVDLYYLKAAVAGIGSYIREFEASCNDHGSNDFKYVFTHDINKLVGNSIFLNSNNKIIRWIFQIRYLIYKQIQLPLKILFSKADYVICPDYIAPYFTFKAKRITVLHDSLFWDHKKNYSFLWNKYFISLINLGMNKGTQIITTSNYSKKNLIKILGSDKSISSVYQSFNFLKTSSSNYKTPENYLLHIGSFEKRKDLITLVKAFKLVDDPNLKLVLAGAQIIN
;
A
#
# COMPACT_ATOMS: atom_id res chain seq x y z
N MET A 1 6.21 -25.04 22.31
CA MET A 1 4.87 -24.62 21.83
C MET A 1 4.86 -24.57 20.30
N LYS A 2 3.74 -24.91 19.65
CA LYS A 2 3.64 -24.80 18.18
C LYS A 2 3.61 -23.32 17.80
N LYS A 3 4.51 -22.89 16.90
CA LYS A 3 4.51 -21.50 16.41
C LYS A 3 3.26 -21.20 15.60
N ILE A 4 2.73 -19.99 15.76
CA ILE A 4 1.62 -19.46 14.96
C ILE A 4 2.15 -19.13 13.57
N THR A 5 1.57 -19.73 12.52
CA THR A 5 2.00 -19.50 11.14
C THR A 5 1.23 -18.32 10.55
N VAL A 6 1.95 -17.30 10.10
CA VAL A 6 1.42 -16.07 9.49
C VAL A 6 1.85 -15.98 8.04
N LEU A 7 0.91 -16.10 7.11
CA LEU A 7 1.18 -15.92 5.67
C LEU A 7 1.02 -14.44 5.32
N VAL A 8 2.07 -13.84 4.77
CA VAL A 8 2.09 -12.44 4.33
C VAL A 8 2.04 -12.37 2.81
N ASP A 9 1.05 -11.66 2.28
CA ASP A 9 0.90 -11.51 0.84
C ASP A 9 1.74 -10.34 0.30
N LEU A 10 2.69 -10.64 -0.59
CA LEU A 10 3.58 -9.67 -1.20
C LEU A 10 3.24 -9.37 -2.68
N TYR A 11 2.19 -9.98 -3.24
CA TYR A 11 1.92 -9.91 -4.69
C TYR A 11 1.78 -8.49 -5.22
N TYR A 12 1.20 -7.59 -4.43
CA TYR A 12 0.97 -6.21 -4.87
C TYR A 12 2.26 -5.42 -5.14
N LEU A 13 3.42 -5.87 -4.64
CA LEU A 13 4.72 -5.28 -4.98
C LEU A 13 5.01 -5.27 -6.48
N LYS A 14 4.36 -6.14 -7.27
CA LYS A 14 4.44 -6.11 -8.75
C LYS A 14 3.86 -4.84 -9.35
N ALA A 15 2.99 -4.13 -8.62
CA ALA A 15 2.29 -2.94 -9.06
C ALA A 15 2.45 -1.73 -8.13
N ALA A 16 3.08 -1.90 -6.99
CA ALA A 16 3.23 -0.84 -5.99
C ALA A 16 4.33 0.15 -6.38
N VAL A 17 3.96 1.41 -6.64
CA VAL A 17 4.90 2.46 -7.06
C VAL A 17 5.39 3.31 -5.90
N ALA A 18 4.57 3.50 -4.86
CA ALA A 18 4.79 4.53 -3.84
C ALA A 18 4.64 3.94 -2.41
N GLY A 19 4.03 4.67 -1.51
CA GLY A 19 3.94 4.37 -0.09
C GLY A 19 3.54 2.94 0.27
N ILE A 20 2.58 2.33 -0.46
CA ILE A 20 2.18 0.94 -0.21
C ILE A 20 3.34 -0.03 -0.49
N GLY A 21 4.11 0.21 -1.54
CA GLY A 21 5.29 -0.59 -1.86
C GLY A 21 6.37 -0.48 -0.78
N SER A 22 6.62 0.72 -0.26
CA SER A 22 7.54 0.93 0.86
C SER A 22 7.03 0.24 2.11
N TYR A 23 5.73 0.41 2.44
CA TYR A 23 5.12 -0.26 3.57
C TYR A 23 5.29 -1.79 3.53
N ILE A 24 5.03 -2.43 2.38
CA ILE A 24 5.14 -3.89 2.25
C ILE A 24 6.58 -4.35 2.43
N ARG A 25 7.57 -3.62 1.86
CA ARG A 25 8.99 -3.94 2.00
C ARG A 25 9.47 -3.81 3.45
N GLU A 26 9.11 -2.71 4.10
CA GLU A 26 9.46 -2.49 5.51
C GLU A 26 8.80 -3.51 6.44
N PHE A 27 7.55 -3.85 6.15
CA PHE A 27 6.84 -4.87 6.91
C PHE A 27 7.51 -6.25 6.78
N GLU A 28 7.90 -6.64 5.56
CA GLU A 28 8.62 -7.90 5.30
C GLU A 28 9.98 -7.92 6.01
N ALA A 29 10.77 -6.83 5.88
CA ALA A 29 12.06 -6.71 6.55
C ALA A 29 11.90 -6.80 8.08
N SER A 30 10.93 -6.10 8.65
CA SER A 30 10.66 -6.14 10.09
C SER A 30 10.25 -7.54 10.58
N CYS A 31 9.50 -8.30 9.78
CA CYS A 31 9.16 -9.68 10.10
C CYS A 31 10.38 -10.59 10.13
N ASN A 32 11.39 -10.33 9.27
CA ASN A 32 12.63 -11.09 9.23
C ASN A 32 13.57 -10.71 10.39
N ASP A 33 13.69 -9.41 10.67
CA ASP A 33 14.65 -8.89 11.67
C ASP A 33 14.17 -9.06 13.10
N HIS A 34 12.86 -8.95 13.32
CA HIS A 34 12.25 -8.97 14.67
C HIS A 34 11.38 -10.22 14.87
N GLY A 35 11.72 -11.31 14.21
CA GLY A 35 11.02 -12.57 14.32
C GLY A 35 10.85 -13.03 15.79
N SER A 36 9.61 -13.13 16.26
CA SER A 36 9.28 -13.67 17.57
C SER A 36 9.40 -15.20 17.58
N ASN A 37 9.76 -15.77 18.73
CA ASN A 37 9.73 -17.23 18.92
C ASN A 37 8.32 -17.81 18.76
N ASP A 38 7.27 -16.99 18.91
CA ASP A 38 5.87 -17.39 18.85
C ASP A 38 5.32 -17.42 17.42
N PHE A 39 5.93 -16.68 16.48
CA PHE A 39 5.43 -16.55 15.12
C PHE A 39 6.40 -17.12 14.08
N LYS A 40 5.83 -17.74 13.06
CA LYS A 40 6.51 -18.17 11.85
C LYS A 40 5.93 -17.40 10.68
N TYR A 41 6.68 -16.44 10.14
CA TYR A 41 6.28 -15.72 8.93
C TYR A 41 6.59 -16.52 7.69
N VAL A 42 5.64 -16.56 6.76
CA VAL A 42 5.76 -17.19 5.44
C VAL A 42 5.32 -16.15 4.40
N PHE A 43 6.17 -15.87 3.43
CA PHE A 43 5.87 -14.89 2.41
C PHE A 43 5.37 -15.55 1.14
N THR A 44 4.38 -14.96 0.48
CA THR A 44 3.81 -15.55 -0.75
C THR A 44 4.75 -15.51 -1.94
N HIS A 45 5.73 -14.61 -1.92
CA HIS A 45 6.72 -14.41 -2.98
C HIS A 45 8.08 -14.00 -2.39
N ASP A 46 9.13 -14.25 -3.14
CA ASP A 46 10.45 -13.70 -2.88
C ASP A 46 10.47 -12.21 -3.31
N ILE A 47 10.77 -11.32 -2.38
CA ILE A 47 10.75 -9.87 -2.62
C ILE A 47 11.76 -9.47 -3.71
N ASN A 48 12.94 -10.11 -3.76
CA ASN A 48 13.99 -9.80 -4.73
C ASN A 48 13.56 -10.12 -6.16
N LYS A 49 12.68 -11.12 -6.34
CA LYS A 49 12.13 -11.49 -7.66
C LYS A 49 10.94 -10.60 -8.08
N LEU A 50 10.34 -9.87 -7.14
CA LEU A 50 9.23 -8.96 -7.42
C LEU A 50 9.72 -7.56 -7.81
N VAL A 51 10.82 -7.11 -7.21
CA VAL A 51 11.43 -5.81 -7.47
C VAL A 51 12.19 -5.87 -8.79
N GLY A 52 11.67 -5.28 -9.83
CA GLY A 52 12.30 -5.25 -11.17
C GLY A 52 11.35 -5.54 -12.33
N ASN A 53 10.23 -6.19 -12.09
CA ASN A 53 9.25 -6.52 -13.14
C ASN A 53 8.13 -5.46 -13.26
N SER A 54 8.47 -4.17 -13.17
CA SER A 54 7.50 -3.05 -13.21
C SER A 54 6.98 -2.69 -14.62
N ILE A 55 6.98 -3.63 -15.57
CA ILE A 55 6.41 -3.43 -16.91
C ILE A 55 4.95 -2.93 -16.83
N PHE A 56 4.22 -3.35 -15.79
CA PHE A 56 2.83 -2.94 -15.59
C PHE A 56 2.68 -1.53 -15.02
N LEU A 57 3.71 -0.98 -14.37
CA LEU A 57 3.66 0.30 -13.65
C LEU A 57 3.86 1.49 -14.60
N ASN A 58 4.68 1.31 -15.63
CA ASN A 58 5.03 2.37 -16.58
C ASN A 58 4.21 2.30 -17.88
N SER A 59 3.27 1.37 -17.98
CA SER A 59 2.48 1.22 -19.19
C SER A 59 1.28 2.18 -19.18
N ASN A 60 1.27 3.12 -20.12
CA ASN A 60 0.10 3.93 -20.45
C ASN A 60 -0.98 3.13 -21.21
N ASN A 61 -0.71 1.86 -21.54
CA ASN A 61 -1.64 1.01 -22.27
C ASN A 61 -2.74 0.50 -21.35
N LYS A 62 -3.98 0.88 -21.63
CA LYS A 62 -5.17 0.47 -20.87
C LYS A 62 -5.34 -1.07 -20.85
N ILE A 63 -4.99 -1.75 -21.95
CA ILE A 63 -5.10 -3.21 -22.06
C ILE A 63 -4.16 -3.89 -21.07
N ILE A 64 -2.91 -3.45 -20.98
CA ILE A 64 -1.92 -3.99 -20.03
C ILE A 64 -2.40 -3.81 -18.59
N ARG A 65 -2.96 -2.63 -18.27
CA ARG A 65 -3.53 -2.35 -16.94
C ARG A 65 -4.71 -3.29 -16.64
N TRP A 66 -5.59 -3.55 -17.60
CA TRP A 66 -6.70 -4.50 -17.46
C TRP A 66 -6.21 -5.94 -17.26
N ILE A 67 -5.24 -6.39 -18.02
CA ILE A 67 -4.63 -7.72 -17.86
C ILE A 67 -4.07 -7.87 -16.45
N PHE A 68 -3.38 -6.84 -15.95
CA PHE A 68 -2.90 -6.87 -14.57
C PHE A 68 -4.04 -7.00 -13.55
N GLN A 69 -5.14 -6.24 -13.71
CA GLN A 69 -6.28 -6.32 -12.80
C GLN A 69 -6.92 -7.71 -12.78
N ILE A 70 -7.07 -8.33 -13.94
CA ILE A 70 -7.61 -9.71 -14.05
C ILE A 70 -6.67 -10.70 -13.37
N ARG A 71 -5.36 -10.63 -13.64
CA ARG A 71 -4.35 -11.48 -12.98
C ARG A 71 -4.33 -11.28 -11.47
N TYR A 72 -4.45 -10.04 -11.03
CA TYR A 72 -4.52 -9.70 -9.61
C TYR A 72 -5.77 -10.27 -8.94
N LEU A 73 -6.93 -10.19 -9.59
CA LEU A 73 -8.17 -10.79 -9.12
C LEU A 73 -8.06 -12.32 -9.01
N ILE A 74 -7.57 -12.98 -10.07
CA ILE A 74 -7.35 -14.44 -10.08
C ILE A 74 -6.38 -14.83 -8.96
N TYR A 75 -5.30 -14.09 -8.81
CA TYR A 75 -4.34 -14.34 -7.74
C TYR A 75 -5.01 -14.23 -6.36
N LYS A 76 -5.69 -13.12 -6.07
CA LYS A 76 -6.31 -12.85 -4.77
C LYS A 76 -7.43 -13.83 -4.43
N GLN A 77 -8.24 -14.26 -5.42
CA GLN A 77 -9.43 -15.06 -5.15
C GLN A 77 -9.23 -16.58 -5.37
N ILE A 78 -8.16 -16.98 -6.05
CA ILE A 78 -7.87 -18.39 -6.33
C ILE A 78 -6.51 -18.81 -5.79
N GLN A 79 -5.42 -18.17 -6.24
CA GLN A 79 -4.07 -18.62 -5.91
C GLN A 79 -3.70 -18.36 -4.44
N LEU A 80 -4.08 -17.21 -3.90
CA LEU A 80 -3.81 -16.88 -2.50
C LEU A 80 -4.56 -17.80 -1.53
N PRO A 81 -5.86 -18.11 -1.70
CA PRO A 81 -6.53 -19.16 -0.92
C PRO A 81 -5.81 -20.51 -0.94
N LEU A 82 -5.36 -20.96 -2.12
CA LEU A 82 -4.59 -22.21 -2.21
C LEU A 82 -3.27 -22.13 -1.43
N LYS A 83 -2.54 -21.01 -1.52
CA LYS A 83 -1.34 -20.80 -0.71
C LYS A 83 -1.63 -20.82 0.79
N ILE A 84 -2.74 -20.22 1.23
CA ILE A 84 -3.19 -20.27 2.64
C ILE A 84 -3.42 -21.72 3.07
N LEU A 85 -4.12 -22.50 2.27
CA LEU A 85 -4.43 -23.89 2.54
C LEU A 85 -3.14 -24.74 2.67
N PHE A 86 -2.25 -24.65 1.67
CA PHE A 86 -1.01 -25.44 1.65
C PHE A 86 0.01 -25.02 2.70
N SER A 87 0.07 -23.74 3.04
CA SER A 87 0.95 -23.25 4.13
C SER A 87 0.44 -23.60 5.52
N LYS A 88 -0.81 -24.08 5.66
CA LYS A 88 -1.48 -24.30 6.93
C LYS A 88 -1.43 -23.07 7.84
N ALA A 89 -1.58 -21.88 7.25
CA ALA A 89 -1.50 -20.62 7.95
C ALA A 89 -2.63 -20.48 8.98
N ASP A 90 -2.28 -19.96 10.16
CA ASP A 90 -3.24 -19.58 11.19
C ASP A 90 -3.79 -18.17 10.92
N TYR A 91 -2.96 -17.31 10.30
CA TYR A 91 -3.30 -15.95 9.88
C TYR A 91 -2.83 -15.67 8.45
N VAL A 92 -3.58 -14.85 7.73
CA VAL A 92 -3.15 -14.25 6.47
C VAL A 92 -3.20 -12.73 6.58
N ILE A 93 -2.09 -12.07 6.24
CA ILE A 93 -1.99 -10.61 6.21
C ILE A 93 -1.94 -10.16 4.75
N CYS A 94 -2.90 -9.32 4.37
CA CYS A 94 -2.95 -8.65 3.07
C CYS A 94 -2.59 -7.16 3.29
N PRO A 95 -1.35 -6.74 3.03
CA PRO A 95 -0.88 -5.39 3.30
C PRO A 95 -1.35 -4.35 2.25
N ASP A 96 -2.16 -4.76 1.33
CA ASP A 96 -2.88 -3.98 0.35
C ASP A 96 -4.41 -4.11 0.58
N TYR A 97 -5.21 -3.21 0.03
CA TYR A 97 -6.64 -3.09 0.32
C TYR A 97 -7.47 -4.36 0.11
N ILE A 98 -7.03 -5.29 -0.76
CA ILE A 98 -7.81 -6.44 -1.19
C ILE A 98 -7.33 -7.73 -0.53
N ALA A 99 -8.23 -8.38 0.19
CA ALA A 99 -8.03 -9.70 0.76
C ALA A 99 -8.90 -10.75 0.04
N PRO A 100 -8.56 -12.04 0.10
CA PRO A 100 -9.35 -13.10 -0.50
C PRO A 100 -10.67 -13.32 0.25
N TYR A 101 -11.71 -13.75 -0.46
CA TYR A 101 -12.98 -14.13 0.17
C TYR A 101 -12.85 -15.38 1.03
N PHE A 102 -12.18 -16.40 0.50
CA PHE A 102 -11.95 -17.65 1.22
C PHE A 102 -10.56 -17.67 1.85
N THR A 103 -10.49 -17.96 3.16
CA THR A 103 -9.23 -18.12 3.92
C THR A 103 -9.19 -19.44 4.69
N PHE A 104 -10.16 -20.32 4.45
CA PHE A 104 -10.32 -21.59 5.17
C PHE A 104 -10.34 -21.36 6.68
N LYS A 105 -9.38 -21.92 7.44
CA LYS A 105 -9.24 -21.75 8.88
C LYS A 105 -8.42 -20.52 9.28
N ALA A 106 -7.71 -19.91 8.35
CA ALA A 106 -6.86 -18.76 8.66
C ALA A 106 -7.69 -17.50 8.97
N LYS A 107 -7.32 -16.80 10.03
CA LYS A 107 -7.88 -15.49 10.36
C LYS A 107 -7.32 -14.44 9.39
N ARG A 108 -8.19 -13.60 8.86
CA ARG A 108 -7.83 -12.58 7.86
C ARG A 108 -7.50 -11.25 8.53
N ILE A 109 -6.37 -10.68 8.11
CA ILE A 109 -5.96 -9.33 8.46
C ILE A 109 -5.75 -8.58 7.15
N THR A 110 -6.43 -7.44 6.96
CA THR A 110 -6.24 -6.57 5.79
C THR A 110 -5.81 -5.18 6.23
N VAL A 111 -4.92 -4.56 5.46
CA VAL A 111 -4.46 -3.20 5.72
C VAL A 111 -5.17 -2.24 4.76
N LEU A 112 -6.02 -1.36 5.32
CA LEU A 112 -6.62 -0.25 4.62
C LEU A 112 -5.84 1.02 4.99
N HIS A 113 -4.96 1.47 4.10
CA HIS A 113 -4.05 2.60 4.38
C HIS A 113 -4.78 3.90 4.62
N ASP A 114 -5.86 4.13 3.87
CA ASP A 114 -6.70 5.33 3.95
C ASP A 114 -8.14 5.04 3.46
N SER A 115 -8.97 6.08 3.43
CA SER A 115 -10.35 6.06 2.95
C SER A 115 -10.55 6.73 1.58
N LEU A 116 -9.47 6.99 0.83
CA LEU A 116 -9.51 7.78 -0.42
C LEU A 116 -10.51 7.26 -1.46
N PHE A 117 -10.68 5.95 -1.59
CA PHE A 117 -11.61 5.37 -2.56
C PHE A 117 -13.08 5.71 -2.25
N TRP A 118 -13.40 6.00 -1.00
CA TRP A 118 -14.73 6.41 -0.56
C TRP A 118 -14.89 7.92 -0.51
N ASP A 119 -13.87 8.66 0.00
CA ASP A 119 -13.93 10.10 0.23
C ASP A 119 -13.70 10.89 -1.08
N HIS A 120 -12.83 10.40 -1.96
CA HIS A 120 -12.43 11.09 -3.18
C HIS A 120 -12.78 10.32 -4.46
N LYS A 121 -14.01 9.80 -4.54
CA LYS A 121 -14.53 9.02 -5.68
C LYS A 121 -14.32 9.71 -7.03
N LYS A 122 -14.37 11.04 -7.07
CA LYS A 122 -14.19 11.86 -8.29
C LYS A 122 -12.79 11.74 -8.90
N ASN A 123 -11.80 11.26 -8.15
CA ASN A 123 -10.44 11.06 -8.64
C ASN A 123 -10.29 9.78 -9.47
N TYR A 124 -11.32 8.96 -9.54
CA TYR A 124 -11.32 7.67 -10.21
C TYR A 124 -12.48 7.57 -11.19
N SER A 125 -12.34 6.74 -12.23
CA SER A 125 -13.50 6.45 -13.07
C SER A 125 -14.58 5.71 -12.24
N PHE A 126 -15.84 6.02 -12.49
CA PHE A 126 -16.97 5.48 -11.71
C PHE A 126 -16.99 3.95 -11.68
N LEU A 127 -16.83 3.31 -12.84
CA LEU A 127 -16.86 1.85 -12.96
C LEU A 127 -15.69 1.20 -12.23
N TRP A 128 -14.49 1.78 -12.36
CA TRP A 128 -13.29 1.26 -11.69
C TRP A 128 -13.42 1.38 -10.18
N ASN A 129 -13.87 2.53 -9.68
CA ASN A 129 -14.03 2.76 -8.25
C ASN A 129 -15.06 1.79 -7.63
N LYS A 130 -16.22 1.62 -8.30
CA LYS A 130 -17.25 0.67 -7.87
C LYS A 130 -16.71 -0.77 -7.84
N TYR A 131 -15.99 -1.18 -8.89
CA TYR A 131 -15.33 -2.49 -8.95
C TYR A 131 -14.35 -2.67 -7.79
N PHE A 132 -13.46 -1.70 -7.56
CA PHE A 132 -12.42 -1.79 -6.55
C PHE A 132 -13.00 -1.85 -5.12
N ILE A 133 -13.96 -0.98 -4.80
CA ILE A 133 -14.69 -1.00 -3.53
C ILE A 133 -15.40 -2.34 -3.34
N SER A 134 -16.01 -2.90 -4.39
CA SER A 134 -16.66 -4.22 -4.31
C SER A 134 -15.67 -5.33 -3.95
N LEU A 135 -14.45 -5.29 -4.49
CA LEU A 135 -13.39 -6.24 -4.15
C LEU A 135 -12.90 -6.07 -2.70
N ILE A 136 -12.77 -4.84 -2.24
CA ILE A 136 -12.43 -4.57 -0.84
C ILE A 136 -13.50 -5.17 0.07
N ASN A 137 -14.79 -4.88 -0.21
CA ASN A 137 -15.92 -5.37 0.58
C ASN A 137 -16.01 -6.91 0.56
N LEU A 138 -15.71 -7.53 -0.56
CA LEU A 138 -15.66 -9.00 -0.69
C LEU A 138 -14.66 -9.62 0.29
N GLY A 139 -13.50 -8.98 0.47
CA GLY A 139 -12.48 -9.41 1.42
C GLY A 139 -12.78 -9.07 2.89
N MET A 140 -13.75 -8.19 3.17
CA MET A 140 -14.10 -7.74 4.52
C MET A 140 -15.31 -8.48 5.10
N ASN A 141 -15.35 -9.79 4.97
CA ASN A 141 -16.43 -10.59 5.56
C ASN A 141 -16.32 -10.66 7.10
N LYS A 142 -17.29 -11.32 7.74
CA LYS A 142 -17.35 -11.45 9.20
C LYS A 142 -16.05 -12.09 9.75
N GLY A 143 -15.45 -11.45 10.75
CA GLY A 143 -14.21 -11.92 11.39
C GLY A 143 -12.91 -11.38 10.75
N THR A 144 -12.98 -10.53 9.71
CA THR A 144 -11.80 -9.84 9.19
C THR A 144 -11.33 -8.76 10.17
N GLN A 145 -10.06 -8.80 10.54
CA GLN A 145 -9.38 -7.73 11.26
C GLN A 145 -8.88 -6.69 10.26
N ILE A 146 -9.20 -5.43 10.48
CA ILE A 146 -8.74 -4.32 9.64
C ILE A 146 -7.66 -3.55 10.40
N ILE A 147 -6.51 -3.34 9.76
CA ILE A 147 -5.46 -2.47 10.25
C ILE A 147 -5.44 -1.22 9.36
N THR A 148 -5.28 -0.05 9.97
CA THR A 148 -5.04 1.19 9.25
C THR A 148 -3.86 1.96 9.83
N THR A 149 -3.32 2.93 9.08
CA THR A 149 -2.02 3.54 9.37
C THR A 149 -2.12 4.81 10.22
N SER A 150 -3.34 5.26 10.57
CA SER A 150 -3.54 6.43 11.41
C SER A 150 -4.90 6.40 12.14
N ASN A 151 -4.98 7.14 13.25
CA ASN A 151 -6.25 7.32 13.95
C ASN A 151 -7.28 8.11 13.12
N TYR A 152 -6.83 9.00 12.24
CA TYR A 152 -7.70 9.71 11.31
C TYR A 152 -8.37 8.73 10.33
N SER A 153 -7.58 7.89 9.67
CA SER A 153 -8.10 6.85 8.78
C SER A 153 -9.01 5.86 9.51
N LYS A 154 -8.67 5.48 10.76
CA LYS A 154 -9.54 4.64 11.59
C LYS A 154 -10.92 5.27 11.79
N LYS A 155 -10.97 6.55 12.20
CA LYS A 155 -12.23 7.26 12.42
C LYS A 155 -13.08 7.32 11.13
N ASN A 156 -12.46 7.60 9.98
CA ASN A 156 -13.16 7.65 8.70
C ASN A 156 -13.64 6.26 8.27
N LEU A 157 -12.82 5.24 8.38
CA LEU A 157 -13.20 3.87 8.03
C LEU A 157 -14.33 3.33 8.89
N ILE A 158 -14.39 3.66 10.20
CA ILE A 158 -15.52 3.31 11.07
C ILE A 158 -16.81 3.95 10.57
N LYS A 159 -16.78 5.23 10.15
CA LYS A 159 -17.95 5.92 9.59
C LYS A 159 -18.44 5.28 8.29
N ILE A 160 -17.51 4.77 7.46
CA ILE A 160 -17.80 4.22 6.12
C ILE A 160 -18.26 2.76 6.21
N LEU A 161 -17.59 1.96 7.03
CA LEU A 161 -17.75 0.50 7.06
C LEU A 161 -18.66 0.01 8.19
N GLY A 162 -18.95 0.88 9.15
CA GLY A 162 -19.72 0.56 10.35
C GLY A 162 -18.85 0.27 11.58
N SER A 163 -19.43 0.47 12.75
CA SER A 163 -18.75 0.27 14.05
C SER A 163 -18.63 -1.21 14.47
N ASP A 164 -19.31 -2.10 13.77
CA ASP A 164 -19.26 -3.55 13.97
C ASP A 164 -17.94 -4.19 13.43
N LYS A 165 -17.19 -3.42 12.61
CA LYS A 165 -15.91 -3.89 12.07
C LYS A 165 -14.78 -3.71 13.09
N SER A 166 -13.95 -4.74 13.20
CA SER A 166 -12.74 -4.68 14.04
C SER A 166 -11.66 -3.89 13.31
N ILE A 167 -11.50 -2.60 13.65
CA ILE A 167 -10.53 -1.70 13.03
C ILE A 167 -9.55 -1.19 14.09
N SER A 168 -8.26 -1.48 13.87
CA SER A 168 -7.16 -1.01 14.70
C SER A 168 -6.25 -0.06 13.93
N SER A 169 -5.73 0.97 14.58
CA SER A 169 -4.70 1.84 14.00
C SER A 169 -3.31 1.40 14.47
N VAL A 170 -2.40 1.18 13.52
CA VAL A 170 -0.99 0.92 13.76
C VAL A 170 -0.20 1.91 12.92
N TYR A 171 0.49 2.84 13.58
CA TYR A 171 1.27 3.85 12.87
C TYR A 171 2.45 3.21 12.13
N GLN A 172 2.75 3.75 10.97
CA GLN A 172 3.93 3.36 10.22
C GLN A 172 5.17 3.94 10.88
N SER A 173 6.23 3.14 10.95
CA SER A 173 7.56 3.62 11.27
C SER A 173 8.26 4.12 10.01
N PHE A 174 9.38 4.77 10.18
CA PHE A 174 10.28 5.12 9.10
C PHE A 174 11.55 4.28 9.22
N ASN A 175 12.15 3.96 8.10
CA ASN A 175 13.48 3.35 8.09
C ASN A 175 14.53 4.43 7.88
N PHE A 176 15.63 4.37 8.64
CA PHE A 176 16.79 5.22 8.37
C PHE A 176 17.34 4.81 7.00
N LEU A 177 17.12 5.65 6.00
CA LEU A 177 17.71 5.45 4.69
C LEU A 177 19.24 5.43 4.87
N LYS A 178 19.87 4.34 4.44
CA LYS A 178 21.33 4.35 4.30
C LYS A 178 21.64 5.49 3.33
N THR A 179 22.42 6.47 3.80
CA THR A 179 22.88 7.57 2.96
C THR A 179 23.63 6.99 1.77
N SER A 180 23.04 7.04 0.59
CA SER A 180 23.80 6.80 -0.63
C SER A 180 24.49 8.10 -0.99
N SER A 181 25.78 8.04 -1.32
CA SER A 181 26.49 9.17 -1.89
C SER A 181 25.80 9.60 -3.18
N SER A 182 25.13 10.72 -3.16
CA SER A 182 24.51 11.31 -4.34
C SER A 182 25.47 12.39 -4.87
N ASN A 183 25.73 12.37 -6.17
CA ASN A 183 26.44 13.46 -6.86
C ASN A 183 25.59 14.72 -7.02
N TYR A 184 24.35 14.72 -6.54
CA TYR A 184 23.47 15.86 -6.59
C TYR A 184 23.86 16.88 -5.52
N LYS A 185 24.25 18.08 -5.97
CA LYS A 185 24.51 19.21 -5.06
C LYS A 185 23.16 19.86 -4.69
N THR A 186 22.76 19.67 -3.45
CA THR A 186 21.58 20.37 -2.92
C THR A 186 21.90 21.86 -2.77
N PRO A 187 20.93 22.78 -3.02
CA PRO A 187 21.07 24.17 -2.63
C PRO A 187 21.32 24.30 -1.13
N GLU A 188 22.00 25.35 -0.71
CA GLU A 188 22.31 25.58 0.71
C GLU A 188 21.02 25.81 1.53
N ASN A 189 20.13 26.65 1.03
CA ASN A 189 18.82 26.94 1.63
C ASN A 189 17.69 26.49 0.70
N TYR A 190 16.87 25.55 1.15
CA TYR A 190 15.77 25.08 0.32
C TYR A 190 14.57 24.57 1.12
N LEU A 191 13.39 24.69 0.51
CA LEU A 191 12.19 23.95 0.89
C LEU A 191 12.09 22.70 0.00
N LEU A 192 11.88 21.54 0.63
CA LEU A 192 11.80 20.29 -0.08
C LEU A 192 10.36 19.74 -0.07
N HIS A 193 9.82 19.45 -1.25
CA HIS A 193 8.65 18.60 -1.41
C HIS A 193 9.05 17.25 -1.99
N ILE A 194 8.64 16.16 -1.33
CA ILE A 194 8.85 14.78 -1.81
C ILE A 194 7.49 14.15 -2.07
N GLY A 195 7.27 13.62 -3.28
CA GLY A 195 6.05 12.89 -3.61
C GLY A 195 5.73 12.89 -5.09
N SER A 196 4.73 12.08 -5.48
CA SER A 196 4.21 12.06 -6.85
C SER A 196 3.60 13.40 -7.23
N PHE A 197 3.77 13.79 -8.50
CA PHE A 197 3.21 15.03 -9.06
C PHE A 197 1.77 14.77 -9.51
N GLU A 198 0.88 14.72 -8.53
CA GLU A 198 -0.56 14.48 -8.70
C GLU A 198 -1.36 15.74 -8.35
N LYS A 199 -2.51 15.92 -9.02
CA LYS A 199 -3.41 17.05 -8.76
C LYS A 199 -3.80 17.21 -7.28
N ARG A 200 -4.01 16.11 -6.56
CA ARG A 200 -4.37 16.10 -5.13
C ARG A 200 -3.27 16.64 -4.19
N LYS A 201 -2.01 16.70 -4.66
CA LYS A 201 -0.88 17.27 -3.91
C LYS A 201 -0.76 18.77 -4.04
N ASP A 202 -1.53 19.35 -4.97
CA ASP A 202 -1.66 20.80 -5.20
C ASP A 202 -0.33 21.56 -5.29
N LEU A 203 0.60 21.01 -6.07
CA LEU A 203 1.91 21.62 -6.27
C LEU A 203 1.83 23.01 -6.93
N ILE A 204 0.76 23.28 -7.66
CA ILE A 204 0.54 24.59 -8.28
C ILE A 204 0.38 25.66 -7.21
N THR A 205 -0.42 25.39 -6.18
CA THR A 205 -0.57 26.31 -5.05
C THR A 205 0.74 26.46 -4.27
N LEU A 206 1.49 25.36 -4.05
CA LEU A 206 2.81 25.43 -3.43
C LEU A 206 3.77 26.35 -4.20
N VAL A 207 3.85 26.19 -5.54
CA VAL A 207 4.73 27.04 -6.39
C VAL A 207 4.27 28.50 -6.38
N LYS A 208 2.95 28.74 -6.42
CA LYS A 208 2.42 30.11 -6.33
C LYS A 208 2.75 30.75 -4.98
N ALA A 209 2.57 30.02 -3.88
CA ALA A 209 2.91 30.50 -2.54
C ALA A 209 4.41 30.77 -2.41
N PHE A 210 5.25 29.88 -2.94
CA PHE A 210 6.70 30.06 -2.91
C PHE A 210 7.15 31.32 -3.68
N LYS A 211 6.49 31.68 -4.78
CA LYS A 211 6.77 32.92 -5.53
C LYS A 211 6.49 34.20 -4.73
N LEU A 212 5.72 34.14 -3.66
CA LEU A 212 5.47 35.27 -2.76
C LEU A 212 6.52 35.40 -1.66
N VAL A 213 7.43 34.43 -1.54
CA VAL A 213 8.54 34.48 -0.59
C VAL A 213 9.65 35.34 -1.20
N ASP A 214 9.92 36.47 -0.58
CA ASP A 214 10.93 37.44 -1.00
C ASP A 214 12.30 37.09 -0.38
N ASP A 215 12.85 35.94 -0.77
CA ASP A 215 14.18 35.49 -0.38
C ASP A 215 14.91 34.90 -1.60
N PRO A 216 15.87 35.62 -2.20
CA PRO A 216 16.60 35.16 -3.38
C PRO A 216 17.50 33.94 -3.13
N ASN A 217 17.88 33.69 -1.87
CA ASN A 217 18.74 32.57 -1.50
C ASN A 217 17.96 31.28 -1.27
N LEU A 218 16.64 31.38 -1.04
CA LEU A 218 15.80 30.22 -0.83
C LEU A 218 15.42 29.56 -2.16
N LYS A 219 15.49 28.24 -2.25
CA LYS A 219 15.10 27.45 -3.44
C LYS A 219 13.95 26.51 -3.07
N LEU A 220 13.07 26.24 -4.05
CA LEU A 220 12.05 25.20 -3.94
C LEU A 220 12.51 23.97 -4.72
N VAL A 221 12.74 22.87 -4.01
CA VAL A 221 13.14 21.59 -4.60
C VAL A 221 11.92 20.66 -4.61
N LEU A 222 11.54 20.21 -5.79
CA LEU A 222 10.45 19.27 -5.99
C LEU A 222 11.04 17.91 -6.41
N ALA A 223 10.96 16.92 -5.52
CA ALA A 223 11.46 15.57 -5.77
C ALA A 223 10.29 14.59 -5.93
N GLY A 224 10.19 13.95 -7.11
CA GLY A 224 9.12 13.00 -7.39
C GLY A 224 8.96 12.70 -8.87
N ALA A 225 8.03 11.78 -9.18
CA ALA A 225 7.68 11.43 -10.53
C ALA A 225 6.27 11.90 -10.89
N GLN A 226 6.06 12.26 -12.16
CA GLN A 226 4.72 12.51 -12.68
C GLN A 226 3.99 11.17 -12.81
N ILE A 227 2.85 11.04 -12.14
CA ILE A 227 1.93 9.93 -12.39
C ILE A 227 0.96 10.39 -13.47
N ILE A 228 1.10 9.81 -14.65
CA ILE A 228 0.17 10.03 -15.76
C ILE A 228 -1.04 9.10 -15.49
N ASN A 229 -2.17 9.71 -15.13
CA ASN A 229 -3.43 8.99 -14.90
C ASN A 229 -4.20 8.77 -16.22
#